data_7a8eb7ad9a12f22835508ca0f25c6ddc
#
_entry.id   7a8eb7ad9a12f22835508ca0f25c6ddc
#
_cell.length_a   1.000
_cell.length_b   1.000
_cell.length_c   1.000
_cell.angle_alpha   90.00
_cell.angle_beta   90.00
_cell.angle_gamma   90.00
#
_symmetry.space_group_name_H-M   'P 1'
#
loop_
_entity.id
_entity.type
_entity.pdbx_description
1 polymer ?
#
loop_
_entity_poly.entity_id
_entity_poly.type
_entity_poly.pdbx_seq_one_letter_code
_entity_poly.pdbx_strand_id
1 'polypeptide(L)'
;MLSLLAGREHLVHTAACLLRADGGYRDGLIVTTRVRFRSLTGAEIAAYLRTGESDDKAGAYAAQGAGNLLIDRISGSFTNVVGLPMAQTLAMLVRAELLAVSRKGTRWYTFAGKRP
;
A
#
# COMPACT_ATOMS: atom_id res chain seq x y z
N MET A 1 15.03 -13.94 1.63
CA MET A 1 14.74 -12.54 1.28
C MET A 1 14.89 -11.55 2.43
N LEU A 2 14.33 -11.84 3.60
CA LEU A 2 14.42 -10.90 4.74
C LEU A 2 15.86 -10.59 5.15
N SER A 3 16.77 -11.57 5.05
CA SER A 3 18.18 -11.34 5.36
C SER A 3 18.84 -10.32 4.43
N LEU A 4 18.34 -10.17 3.21
CA LEU A 4 18.82 -9.16 2.26
C LEU A 4 18.30 -7.77 2.58
N LEU A 5 17.14 -7.67 3.24
CA LEU A 5 16.50 -6.40 3.56
C LEU A 5 16.90 -5.87 4.94
N ALA A 6 17.35 -6.75 5.84
CA ALA A 6 17.67 -6.41 7.22
C ALA A 6 18.73 -5.30 7.29
N GLY A 7 18.47 -4.28 8.10
CA GLY A 7 19.38 -3.15 8.27
C GLY A 7 19.55 -2.27 7.06
N ARG A 8 18.71 -2.42 6.06
CA ARG A 8 18.80 -1.69 4.78
C ARG A 8 17.51 -0.96 4.44
N GLU A 9 17.61 -0.05 3.50
CA GLU A 9 16.49 0.62 2.89
C GLU A 9 16.11 -0.10 1.59
N HIS A 10 14.82 -0.25 1.35
CA HIS A 10 14.31 -0.75 0.09
C HIS A 10 13.12 0.08 -0.37
N LEU A 11 12.72 -0.10 -1.62
CA LEU A 11 11.63 0.64 -2.24
C LEU A 11 10.43 -0.28 -2.45
N VAL A 12 9.24 0.25 -2.18
CA VAL A 12 7.98 -0.41 -2.48
C VAL A 12 7.26 0.42 -3.54
N HIS A 13 6.98 -0.20 -4.66
CA HIS A 13 6.30 0.44 -5.78
C HIS A 13 4.91 -0.15 -5.96
N THR A 14 3.94 0.71 -6.22
CA THR A 14 2.61 0.28 -6.66
C THR A 14 2.22 1.08 -7.89
N ALA A 15 1.74 0.38 -8.91
CA ALA A 15 1.10 0.97 -10.06
C ALA A 15 -0.37 0.53 -10.07
N ALA A 16 -1.27 1.46 -10.32
CA ALA A 16 -2.69 1.17 -10.46
C ALA A 16 -3.26 1.93 -11.65
N CYS A 17 -4.27 1.36 -12.26
CA CYS A 17 -4.92 1.94 -13.44
C CYS A 17 -6.43 1.87 -13.27
N LEU A 18 -7.09 2.97 -13.58
CA LEU A 18 -8.55 3.05 -13.64
C LEU A 18 -8.97 3.12 -15.09
N LEU A 19 -9.81 2.17 -15.49
CA LEU A 19 -10.29 2.09 -16.87
C LEU A 19 -11.81 2.08 -16.87
N ARG A 20 -12.39 2.84 -17.78
CA ARG A 20 -13.80 2.72 -18.13
C ARG A 20 -13.99 1.52 -19.05
N ALA A 21 -15.04 0.75 -18.84
CA ALA A 21 -15.26 -0.50 -19.56
C ALA A 21 -15.36 -0.32 -21.08
N ASP A 22 -15.87 0.84 -21.54
CA ASP A 22 -15.99 1.16 -22.96
C ASP A 22 -14.71 1.77 -23.57
N GLY A 23 -13.65 1.91 -22.77
CA GLY A 23 -12.40 2.54 -23.21
C GLY A 23 -12.42 4.07 -23.23
N GLY A 24 -13.53 4.71 -22.80
CA GLY A 24 -13.71 6.16 -22.88
C GLY A 24 -13.02 6.96 -21.79
N TYR A 25 -12.44 6.32 -20.79
CA TYR A 25 -11.71 6.98 -19.72
C TYR A 25 -10.57 6.11 -19.22
N ARG A 26 -9.46 6.76 -18.94
CA ARG A 26 -8.27 6.09 -18.44
C ARG A 26 -7.50 7.04 -17.53
N ASP A 27 -7.08 6.55 -16.38
CA ASP A 27 -6.19 7.25 -15.45
C ASP A 27 -5.28 6.23 -14.77
N GLY A 28 -4.16 6.68 -14.26
CA GLY A 28 -3.21 5.81 -13.61
C GLY A 28 -2.43 6.51 -12.53
N LEU A 29 -1.80 5.71 -11.68
CA LEU A 29 -0.90 6.21 -10.65
C LEU A 29 0.28 5.28 -10.48
N ILE A 30 1.39 5.84 -10.03
CA ILE A 30 2.57 5.10 -9.58
C ILE A 30 3.00 5.76 -8.28
N VAL A 31 3.15 4.96 -7.23
CA VAL A 31 3.59 5.45 -5.92
C VAL A 31 4.77 4.62 -5.45
N THR A 32 5.82 5.30 -5.00
CA THR A 32 7.03 4.68 -4.46
C THR A 32 7.21 5.12 -3.03
N THR A 33 7.48 4.16 -2.14
CA THR A 33 7.72 4.41 -0.72
C THR A 33 9.03 3.77 -0.31
N ARG A 34 9.81 4.49 0.50
CA ARG A 34 11.06 3.98 1.06
C ARG A 34 10.79 3.37 2.41
N VAL A 35 11.27 2.14 2.61
CA VAL A 35 11.14 1.41 3.87
C VAL A 35 12.54 1.04 4.35
N ARG A 36 12.84 1.42 5.59
CA ARG A 36 14.08 1.01 6.23
C ARG A 36 13.78 -0.04 7.28
N PHE A 37 14.42 -1.19 7.16
CA PHE A 37 14.37 -2.23 8.17
C PHE A 37 15.42 -1.98 9.26
N ARG A 38 15.08 -2.34 10.49
CA ARG A 38 16.08 -2.43 11.55
C ARG A 38 16.99 -3.63 11.31
N SER A 39 18.12 -3.68 11.98
CA SER A 39 18.97 -4.86 11.98
C SER A 39 18.23 -6.03 12.61
N LEU A 40 18.32 -7.20 11.99
CA LEU A 40 17.63 -8.42 12.42
C LEU A 40 18.63 -9.53 12.64
N THR A 41 18.46 -10.30 13.71
CA THR A 41 19.20 -11.54 13.93
C THR A 41 18.59 -12.67 13.10
N GLY A 42 19.37 -13.73 12.87
CA GLY A 42 18.84 -14.93 12.22
C GLY A 42 17.68 -15.54 13.00
N ALA A 43 17.72 -15.49 14.33
CA ALA A 43 16.66 -15.99 15.19
C ALA A 43 15.37 -15.19 15.02
N GLU A 44 15.48 -13.86 14.91
CA GLU A 44 14.31 -13.00 14.68
C GLU A 44 13.67 -13.27 13.32
N ILE A 45 14.48 -13.43 12.27
CA ILE A 45 13.99 -13.75 10.93
C ILE A 45 13.25 -15.10 10.95
N ALA A 46 13.86 -16.12 11.54
CA ALA A 46 13.27 -17.45 11.63
C ALA A 46 11.95 -17.41 12.42
N ALA A 47 11.90 -16.68 13.50
CA ALA A 47 10.69 -16.55 14.32
C ALA A 47 9.56 -15.85 13.55
N TYR A 48 9.88 -14.80 12.80
CA TYR A 48 8.88 -14.11 11.98
C TYR A 48 8.33 -15.04 10.88
N LEU A 49 9.21 -15.78 10.21
CA LEU A 49 8.77 -16.69 9.14
C LEU A 49 7.85 -17.79 9.67
N ARG A 50 8.02 -18.23 10.92
CA ARG A 50 7.13 -19.23 11.54
C ARG A 50 5.71 -18.71 11.75
N THR A 51 5.47 -17.40 11.73
CA THR A 51 4.12 -16.85 11.85
C THR A 51 3.27 -17.12 10.62
N GLY A 52 3.88 -17.42 9.47
CA GLY A 52 3.18 -17.60 8.20
C GLY A 52 2.71 -16.30 7.56
N GLU A 53 2.95 -15.17 8.19
CA GLU A 53 2.46 -13.86 7.73
C GLU A 53 3.05 -13.44 6.39
N SER A 54 4.25 -13.94 6.08
CA SER A 54 4.97 -13.59 4.85
C SER A 54 4.63 -14.45 3.64
N ASP A 55 3.85 -15.52 3.80
CA ASP A 55 3.73 -16.59 2.80
C ASP A 55 3.19 -16.11 1.44
N ASP A 56 2.30 -15.12 1.44
CA ASP A 56 1.69 -14.59 0.22
C ASP A 56 2.00 -13.09 0.02
N LYS A 57 3.07 -12.60 0.62
CA LYS A 57 3.46 -11.18 0.55
C LYS A 57 4.66 -10.96 -0.36
N ALA A 58 4.57 -9.98 -1.24
CA ALA A 58 5.72 -9.46 -1.95
C ALA A 58 6.73 -8.90 -0.95
N GLY A 59 8.02 -9.20 -1.13
CA GLY A 59 9.05 -8.76 -0.19
C GLY A 59 9.12 -9.58 1.10
N ALA A 60 8.28 -10.61 1.25
CA ALA A 60 8.28 -11.55 2.36
C ALA A 60 7.97 -10.94 3.72
N TYR A 61 7.16 -9.87 3.78
CA TYR A 61 6.68 -9.30 5.04
C TYR A 61 5.34 -8.59 4.88
N ALA A 62 4.67 -8.39 6.01
CA ALA A 62 3.46 -7.60 6.10
C ALA A 62 3.73 -6.37 6.96
N ALA A 63 3.48 -5.17 6.42
CA ALA A 63 3.69 -3.92 7.15
C ALA A 63 2.75 -3.78 8.35
N GLN A 64 1.58 -4.41 8.29
CA GLN A 64 0.67 -4.56 9.42
C GLN A 64 0.99 -5.84 10.19
N GLY A 65 0.44 -5.99 11.39
CA GLY A 65 0.70 -7.17 12.20
C GLY A 65 2.15 -7.24 12.70
N ALA A 66 2.69 -8.44 12.80
CA ALA A 66 4.03 -8.67 13.34
C ALA A 66 5.13 -8.08 12.45
N GLY A 67 4.88 -7.94 11.15
CA GLY A 67 5.82 -7.33 10.22
C GLY A 67 6.16 -5.89 10.56
N ASN A 68 5.30 -5.21 11.29
CA ASN A 68 5.55 -3.85 11.78
C ASN A 68 6.83 -3.78 12.63
N LEU A 69 7.16 -4.85 13.36
CA LEU A 69 8.37 -4.89 14.20
C LEU A 69 9.67 -4.94 13.39
N LEU A 70 9.60 -5.23 12.10
CA LEU A 70 10.77 -5.25 11.22
C LEU A 70 11.19 -3.84 10.80
N ILE A 71 10.25 -2.90 10.81
CA ILE A 71 10.40 -1.59 10.17
C ILE A 71 10.95 -0.57 11.17
N ASP A 72 12.03 0.09 10.79
CA ASP A 72 12.60 1.22 11.52
C ASP A 72 11.96 2.53 11.08
N ARG A 73 11.79 2.72 9.77
CA ARG A 73 11.26 3.98 9.22
C ARG A 73 10.60 3.76 7.88
N ILE A 74 9.54 4.53 7.63
CA ILE A 74 8.89 4.64 6.32
C ILE A 74 8.95 6.09 5.89
N SER A 75 9.39 6.33 4.65
CA SER A 75 9.36 7.64 4.02
C SER A 75 8.49 7.56 2.78
N GLY A 76 7.35 8.25 2.82
CA GLY A 76 6.32 8.23 1.80
C GLY A 76 5.01 7.62 2.32
N SER A 77 4.25 7.00 1.42
CA SER A 77 2.93 6.45 1.74
C SER A 77 3.04 5.14 2.51
N PHE A 78 2.55 5.11 3.74
CA PHE A 78 2.42 3.89 4.52
C PHE A 78 1.42 2.92 3.88
N THR A 79 0.28 3.43 3.40
CA THR A 79 -0.74 2.58 2.79
C THR A 79 -0.25 1.92 1.51
N ASN A 80 0.70 2.55 0.80
CA ASN A 80 1.39 1.91 -0.32
C ASN A 80 2.15 0.66 0.13
N VAL A 81 2.82 0.73 1.27
CA VAL A 81 3.55 -0.42 1.83
C VAL A 81 2.60 -1.53 2.24
N VAL A 82 1.42 -1.18 2.76
CA VAL A 82 0.37 -2.15 3.11
C VAL A 82 -0.15 -2.86 1.86
N GLY A 83 -0.31 -2.14 0.74
CA GLY A 83 -0.74 -2.77 -0.50
C GLY A 83 -1.35 -1.84 -1.55
N LEU A 84 -2.01 -0.77 -1.12
CA LEU A 84 -2.63 0.19 -2.04
C LEU A 84 -2.48 1.60 -1.48
N PRO A 85 -1.89 2.55 -2.24
CA PRO A 85 -1.73 3.94 -1.77
C PRO A 85 -3.10 4.63 -1.73
N MET A 86 -3.70 4.69 -0.55
CA MET A 86 -5.10 5.08 -0.38
C MET A 86 -5.38 6.53 -0.76
N ALA A 87 -4.53 7.48 -0.34
CA ALA A 87 -4.75 8.89 -0.66
C ALA A 87 -4.71 9.15 -2.17
N GLN A 88 -3.74 8.57 -2.85
CA GLN A 88 -3.58 8.71 -4.30
C GLN A 88 -4.70 8.00 -5.05
N THR A 89 -5.12 6.82 -4.57
CA THR A 89 -6.24 6.08 -5.16
C THR A 89 -7.54 6.86 -5.00
N LEU A 90 -7.78 7.42 -3.81
CA LEU A 90 -8.95 8.27 -3.58
C LEU A 90 -8.96 9.46 -4.53
N ALA A 91 -7.83 10.15 -4.68
CA ALA A 91 -7.70 11.29 -5.58
C ALA A 91 -8.02 10.90 -7.02
N MET A 92 -7.57 9.73 -7.47
CA MET A 92 -7.87 9.21 -8.80
C MET A 92 -9.37 8.97 -9.00
N LEU A 93 -10.04 8.41 -7.99
CA LEU A 93 -11.49 8.17 -8.05
C LEU A 93 -12.29 9.47 -8.03
N VAL A 94 -11.82 10.48 -7.30
CA VAL A 94 -12.44 11.82 -7.30
C VAL A 94 -12.27 12.50 -8.66
N ARG A 95 -11.08 12.42 -9.27
CA ARG A 95 -10.85 12.97 -10.61
C ARG A 95 -11.76 12.32 -11.65
N ALA A 96 -12.03 11.04 -11.50
CA ALA A 96 -12.94 10.30 -12.39
C ALA A 96 -14.42 10.58 -12.10
N GLU A 97 -14.71 11.41 -11.12
CA GLU A 97 -16.08 11.75 -10.70
C GLU A 97 -16.87 10.54 -10.18
N LEU A 98 -16.16 9.53 -9.67
CA LEU A 98 -16.79 8.36 -9.05
C LEU A 98 -17.08 8.57 -7.58
N LEU A 99 -16.27 9.39 -6.89
CA LEU A 99 -16.43 9.73 -5.49
C LEU A 99 -16.41 11.24 -5.29
N ALA A 100 -17.14 11.70 -4.30
CA ALA A 100 -17.15 13.10 -3.87
C ALA A 100 -17.24 13.16 -2.35
N VAL A 101 -16.85 14.29 -1.77
CA VAL A 101 -17.01 14.52 -0.33
C VAL A 101 -18.49 14.46 0.00
N SER A 102 -18.84 13.66 1.01
CA SER A 102 -20.22 13.56 1.48
C SER A 102 -20.62 14.82 2.23
N ARG A 103 -21.85 15.27 2.02
CA ARG A 103 -22.42 16.45 2.69
C ARG A 103 -23.51 16.07 3.68
N LYS A 104 -23.73 14.77 3.91
CA LYS A 104 -24.80 14.27 4.76
C LYS A 104 -24.32 13.12 5.65
N GLY A 105 -24.89 13.02 6.84
CA GLY A 105 -24.67 11.91 7.75
C GLY A 105 -23.24 11.80 8.22
N THR A 106 -22.82 10.56 8.48
CA THR A 106 -21.49 10.24 9.03
C THR A 106 -20.50 9.76 7.99
N ARG A 107 -20.90 9.68 6.74
CA ARG A 107 -19.99 9.28 5.66
C ARG A 107 -19.05 10.42 5.31
N TRP A 108 -17.81 10.10 5.12
CA TRP A 108 -16.81 11.07 4.68
C TRP A 108 -16.86 11.27 3.16
N TYR A 109 -16.93 10.17 2.40
CA TYR A 109 -17.05 10.19 0.94
C TYR A 109 -18.27 9.38 0.51
N THR A 110 -18.78 9.70 -0.65
CA THR A 110 -19.93 9.04 -1.21
C THR A 110 -19.80 8.86 -2.72
N PHE A 111 -20.54 7.93 -3.26
CA PHE A 111 -20.63 7.71 -4.69
C PHE A 111 -21.17 8.97 -5.39
N ALA A 112 -20.50 9.43 -6.45
CA ALA A 112 -20.83 10.72 -7.09
C ALA A 112 -21.94 10.62 -8.15
N GLY A 113 -22.50 9.43 -8.36
CA GLY A 113 -23.57 9.22 -9.33
C GLY A 113 -23.12 9.07 -10.77
N LYS A 114 -21.83 9.21 -11.06
CA LYS A 114 -21.27 8.98 -12.40
C LYS A 114 -20.76 7.54 -12.48
N ARG A 115 -21.03 6.89 -13.61
CA ARG A 115 -20.53 5.53 -13.85
C ARG A 115 -19.56 5.55 -15.02
N PRO A 116 -18.44 4.84 -14.89
CA PRO A 116 -17.51 4.72 -16.01
C PRO A 116 -18.06 3.93 -17.16
#